data_e3177d901f8773660ea3dc1a0a254002
#
_entry.id   e3177d901f8773660ea3dc1a0a254002
#
_cell.length_a   1.000
_cell.length_b   1.000
_cell.length_c   1.000
_cell.angle_alpha   90.00
_cell.angle_beta   90.00
_cell.angle_gamma   90.00
#
_symmetry.space_group_name_H-M   'P 1'
#
loop_
_entity.id
_entity.type
_entity.pdbx_description
1 polymer ?
#
loop_
_entity_poly.entity_id
_entity_poly.type
_entity_poly.pdbx_seq_one_letter_code
_entity_poly.pdbx_strand_id
1 'polypeptide(L)'
;MNINIKFNNGLDTCDPQNTPVLIVGQLKNLNQVNYDTIKVKLQPRVTEEIYSYALSNLHPTPIDSVNLHLNCATLAALTGKSSRHNAPSRPHTLTKIVKSLVTGNDEYIVVVCEEDDVFPSGCAIARAFPLYSRKTHRSSLRGALNSITVIVEFLIVGENKKPTPLSQDVATTLQTVTAGIRLAARLVDTPCNEMNVINFLKEVSDVANELGVKQTLISG
;
A
#
# COMPACT_ATOMS: atom_id res chain seq x y z
N MET A 1 -14.26 10.23 -0.85
CA MET A 1 -13.79 9.05 -1.61
C MET A 1 -13.39 8.00 -0.59
N ASN A 2 -14.05 6.86 -0.60
CA ASN A 2 -13.75 5.80 0.35
C ASN A 2 -12.73 4.84 -0.31
N ILE A 3 -11.52 4.73 0.26
CA ILE A 3 -10.48 3.84 -0.25
C ILE A 3 -10.40 2.63 0.66
N ASN A 4 -10.69 1.47 0.10
CA ASN A 4 -10.55 0.18 0.77
C ASN A 4 -9.17 -0.41 0.45
N ILE A 5 -8.44 -0.83 1.47
CA ILE A 5 -7.15 -1.53 1.31
C ILE A 5 -7.36 -2.99 1.66
N LYS A 6 -6.91 -3.88 0.79
CA LYS A 6 -6.94 -5.32 1.01
C LYS A 6 -5.52 -5.89 0.88
N PHE A 7 -5.16 -6.78 1.80
CA PHE A 7 -3.91 -7.54 1.75
C PHE A 7 -4.20 -8.96 1.29
N ASN A 8 -3.63 -9.35 0.14
CA ASN A 8 -3.79 -10.69 -0.40
C ASN A 8 -2.63 -11.60 0.01
N ASN A 9 -2.92 -12.88 0.10
CA ASN A 9 -1.95 -13.93 0.40
C ASN A 9 -1.32 -14.58 -0.86
N GLY A 10 -1.46 -13.96 -2.03
CA GLY A 10 -0.93 -14.43 -3.30
C GLY A 10 -0.84 -13.31 -4.31
N LEU A 11 -0.45 -13.64 -5.54
CA LEU A 11 -0.50 -12.74 -6.67
C LEU A 11 -1.71 -13.09 -7.53
N ASP A 12 -2.70 -12.22 -7.57
CA ASP A 12 -3.84 -12.34 -8.47
C ASP A 12 -3.43 -12.07 -9.91
N THR A 13 -4.08 -12.72 -10.88
CA THR A 13 -3.89 -12.39 -12.28
C THR A 13 -4.66 -11.13 -12.65
N CYS A 14 -4.02 -10.18 -13.31
CA CYS A 14 -4.69 -8.99 -13.82
C CYS A 14 -4.10 -8.53 -15.15
N ASP A 15 -4.88 -7.73 -15.90
CA ASP A 15 -4.39 -6.95 -17.04
C ASP A 15 -4.12 -5.53 -16.53
N PRO A 16 -2.87 -5.02 -16.60
CA PRO A 16 -2.53 -3.67 -16.12
C PRO A 16 -3.37 -2.56 -16.76
N GLN A 17 -3.84 -2.74 -17.97
CA GLN A 17 -4.67 -1.75 -18.66
C GLN A 17 -6.05 -1.59 -17.99
N ASN A 18 -6.58 -2.66 -17.41
CA ASN A 18 -7.86 -2.65 -16.73
C ASN A 18 -7.70 -2.27 -15.24
N THR A 19 -6.66 -2.80 -14.62
CA THR A 19 -6.35 -2.56 -13.20
C THR A 19 -4.86 -2.25 -13.08
N PRO A 20 -4.49 -0.98 -12.92
CA PRO A 20 -3.10 -0.55 -12.84
C PRO A 20 -2.29 -1.31 -11.78
N VAL A 21 -1.00 -1.47 -12.04
CA VAL A 21 -0.08 -2.22 -11.17
C VAL A 21 1.16 -1.38 -10.86
N LEU A 22 1.42 -1.19 -9.59
CA LEU A 22 2.67 -0.64 -9.08
C LEU A 22 3.50 -1.76 -8.46
N ILE A 23 4.67 -2.04 -9.01
CA ILE A 23 5.66 -2.95 -8.42
C ILE A 23 6.71 -2.11 -7.73
N VAL A 24 6.94 -2.32 -6.43
CA VAL A 24 7.88 -1.51 -5.64
C VAL A 24 8.73 -2.35 -4.70
N GLY A 25 10.01 -2.03 -4.61
CA GLY A 25 10.94 -2.71 -3.70
C GLY A 25 12.34 -2.10 -3.73
N GLN A 26 13.23 -2.57 -2.87
CA GLN A 26 14.65 -2.24 -3.01
C GLN A 26 15.19 -2.91 -4.27
N LEU A 27 16.11 -2.25 -4.97
CA LEU A 27 16.67 -2.78 -6.23
C LEU A 27 17.29 -4.17 -6.04
N LYS A 28 17.98 -4.40 -4.91
CA LYS A 28 18.54 -5.72 -4.57
C LYS A 28 17.49 -6.82 -4.49
N ASN A 29 16.27 -6.48 -4.04
CA ASN A 29 15.15 -7.41 -3.90
C ASN A 29 14.42 -7.60 -5.24
N LEU A 30 14.22 -6.51 -5.99
CA LEU A 30 13.63 -6.56 -7.33
C LEU A 30 14.45 -7.45 -8.28
N ASN A 31 15.78 -7.43 -8.18
CA ASN A 31 16.68 -8.28 -8.96
C ASN A 31 16.56 -9.79 -8.64
N GLN A 32 15.91 -10.17 -7.53
CA GLN A 32 15.64 -11.57 -7.19
C GLN A 32 14.32 -12.08 -7.79
N VAL A 33 13.51 -11.20 -8.39
CA VAL A 33 12.21 -11.55 -8.98
C VAL A 33 12.34 -11.71 -10.48
N ASN A 34 12.26 -12.96 -10.96
CA ASN A 34 12.23 -13.25 -12.37
C ASN A 34 10.86 -12.88 -12.99
N TYR A 35 10.86 -12.59 -14.29
CA TYR A 35 9.64 -12.26 -15.04
C TYR A 35 8.55 -13.33 -14.86
N ASP A 36 8.91 -14.61 -14.88
CA ASP A 36 7.97 -15.72 -14.67
C ASP A 36 7.15 -15.63 -13.37
N THR A 37 7.72 -15.07 -12.34
CA THR A 37 7.04 -14.87 -11.04
C THR A 37 6.03 -13.73 -11.10
N ILE A 38 6.34 -12.65 -11.82
CA ILE A 38 5.54 -11.43 -11.82
C ILE A 38 4.65 -11.29 -13.08
N LYS A 39 4.83 -12.13 -14.10
CA LYS A 39 4.10 -12.05 -15.37
C LYS A 39 2.57 -12.06 -15.22
N VAL A 40 2.04 -12.67 -14.16
CA VAL A 40 0.61 -12.69 -13.84
C VAL A 40 0.02 -11.28 -13.63
N LYS A 41 0.88 -10.31 -13.30
CA LYS A 41 0.54 -8.89 -13.12
C LYS A 41 0.81 -8.03 -14.35
N LEU A 42 1.57 -8.53 -15.31
CA LEU A 42 2.12 -7.73 -16.40
C LEU A 42 1.57 -8.13 -17.78
N GLN A 43 1.16 -9.40 -17.94
CA GLN A 43 0.59 -9.88 -19.19
C GLN A 43 -0.84 -9.38 -19.41
N PRO A 44 -1.26 -9.17 -20.67
CA PRO A 44 -0.46 -9.36 -21.91
C PRO A 44 0.35 -8.13 -22.33
N ARG A 45 0.44 -7.09 -21.49
CA ARG A 45 0.92 -5.74 -21.89
C ARG A 45 2.43 -5.56 -21.85
N VAL A 46 3.11 -6.25 -20.95
CA VAL A 46 4.55 -6.12 -20.72
C VAL A 46 5.22 -7.45 -20.99
N THR A 47 6.23 -7.43 -21.87
CA THR A 47 7.07 -8.60 -22.19
C THR A 47 8.22 -8.72 -21.20
N GLU A 48 8.88 -9.89 -21.19
CA GLU A 48 10.07 -10.12 -20.37
C GLU A 48 11.21 -9.16 -20.76
N GLU A 49 11.37 -8.84 -22.04
CA GLU A 49 12.37 -7.90 -22.51
C GLU A 49 12.16 -6.49 -21.93
N ILE A 50 10.91 -6.00 -21.97
CA ILE A 50 10.57 -4.69 -21.39
C ILE A 50 10.81 -4.67 -19.90
N TYR A 51 10.41 -5.72 -19.18
CA TYR A 51 10.63 -5.83 -17.74
C TYR A 51 12.12 -5.84 -17.39
N SER A 52 12.90 -6.66 -18.04
CA SER A 52 14.34 -6.80 -17.82
C SER A 52 15.11 -5.52 -18.18
N TYR A 53 14.73 -4.86 -19.27
CA TYR A 53 15.28 -3.58 -19.66
C TYR A 53 14.97 -2.48 -18.65
N ALA A 54 13.72 -2.40 -18.18
CA ALA A 54 13.31 -1.44 -17.16
C ALA A 54 14.06 -1.65 -15.85
N LEU A 55 14.20 -2.91 -15.41
CA LEU A 55 14.92 -3.26 -14.18
C LEU A 55 16.39 -2.86 -14.24
N SER A 56 17.05 -3.06 -15.40
CA SER A 56 18.46 -2.67 -15.60
C SER A 56 18.70 -1.16 -15.62
N ASN A 57 17.67 -0.38 -15.92
CA ASN A 57 17.75 1.10 -15.98
C ASN A 57 17.35 1.80 -14.68
N LEU A 58 16.92 1.06 -13.65
CA LEU A 58 16.59 1.66 -12.35
C LEU A 58 17.85 2.08 -11.58
N HIS A 59 17.90 3.36 -11.20
CA HIS A 59 19.00 3.96 -10.45
C HIS A 59 18.50 4.68 -9.18
N PRO A 60 18.09 3.94 -8.13
CA PRO A 60 17.41 4.51 -6.98
C PRO A 60 18.32 5.38 -6.11
N THR A 61 18.49 6.64 -6.48
CA THR A 61 19.26 7.63 -5.73
C THR A 61 18.51 8.97 -5.72
N PRO A 62 17.59 9.23 -4.80
CA PRO A 62 17.06 8.39 -3.71
C PRO A 62 15.89 7.48 -4.09
N ILE A 63 15.20 7.74 -5.19
CA ILE A 63 14.03 7.00 -5.69
C ILE A 63 14.10 7.07 -7.20
N ASP A 64 13.75 5.97 -7.84
CA ASP A 64 13.57 5.93 -9.28
C ASP A 64 12.36 5.07 -9.65
N SER A 65 11.72 5.39 -10.76
CA SER A 65 10.59 4.64 -11.28
C SER A 65 10.58 4.64 -12.81
N VAL A 66 10.28 3.49 -13.38
CA VAL A 66 10.17 3.30 -14.83
C VAL A 66 8.74 2.84 -15.14
N ASN A 67 8.14 3.52 -16.09
CA ASN A 67 6.83 3.16 -16.61
C ASN A 67 6.99 2.02 -17.63
N LEU A 68 6.32 0.89 -17.37
CA LEU A 68 6.38 -0.29 -18.21
C LEU A 68 5.31 -0.27 -19.32
N HIS A 69 4.14 0.32 -19.03
CA HIS A 69 3.03 0.37 -19.98
C HIS A 69 2.05 1.51 -19.65
N LEU A 70 2.04 2.57 -20.44
CA LEU A 70 1.02 3.66 -20.46
C LEU A 70 0.56 4.18 -19.08
N ASN A 71 1.44 4.27 -18.11
CA ASN A 71 1.13 4.58 -16.71
C ASN A 71 0.19 3.56 -16.00
N CYS A 72 -0.04 2.42 -16.63
CA CYS A 72 -0.85 1.33 -16.05
C CYS A 72 0.02 0.25 -15.40
N ALA A 73 1.29 0.17 -15.75
CA ALA A 73 2.27 -0.69 -15.09
C ALA A 73 3.54 0.11 -14.81
N THR A 74 3.93 0.20 -13.55
CA THR A 74 5.09 0.97 -13.11
C THR A 74 5.98 0.13 -12.20
N LEU A 75 7.28 0.17 -12.46
CA LEU A 75 8.30 -0.42 -11.60
C LEU A 75 9.01 0.70 -10.85
N ALA A 76 9.06 0.64 -9.52
CA ALA A 76 9.67 1.65 -8.67
C ALA A 76 10.70 1.05 -7.73
N ALA A 77 11.87 1.68 -7.63
CA ALA A 77 12.94 1.23 -6.77
C ALA A 77 13.13 2.13 -5.55
N LEU A 78 13.19 1.50 -4.38
CA LEU A 78 13.60 2.11 -3.12
C LEU A 78 15.12 2.06 -3.00
N THR A 79 15.72 3.13 -2.44
CA THR A 79 17.16 3.09 -2.12
C THR A 79 17.44 2.05 -1.04
N GLY A 80 18.52 1.27 -1.22
CA GLY A 80 19.04 0.37 -0.19
C GLY A 80 19.84 1.07 0.90
N LYS A 81 20.17 2.38 0.73
CA LYS A 81 20.91 3.15 1.73
C LYS A 81 19.97 3.63 2.82
N SER A 82 20.20 3.19 4.04
CA SER A 82 19.53 3.71 5.24
C SER A 82 20.57 4.16 6.25
N SER A 83 20.28 5.25 6.98
CA SER A 83 21.08 5.62 8.14
C SER A 83 20.71 4.71 9.31
N ARG A 84 21.58 4.64 10.33
CA ARG A 84 21.29 3.82 11.54
C ARG A 84 20.00 4.21 12.27
N HIS A 85 19.44 5.37 11.97
CA HIS A 85 18.20 5.88 12.59
C HIS A 85 16.95 5.64 11.72
N ASN A 86 17.11 5.09 10.52
CA ASN A 86 15.99 4.81 9.62
C ASN A 86 15.83 3.30 9.42
N ALA A 87 14.59 2.85 9.36
CA ALA A 87 14.29 1.46 9.02
C ALA A 87 14.73 1.15 7.57
N PRO A 88 15.34 -0.04 7.32
CA PRO A 88 15.73 -0.48 5.97
C PRO A 88 14.58 -0.49 4.97
N SER A 89 13.37 -0.83 5.41
CA SER A 89 12.12 -0.78 4.61
C SER A 89 11.77 0.59 4.05
N ARG A 90 12.41 1.67 4.53
CA ARG A 90 12.16 3.04 4.04
C ARG A 90 10.69 3.45 4.02
N PRO A 91 9.93 3.30 5.13
CA PRO A 91 8.46 3.42 5.14
C PRO A 91 7.97 4.79 4.65
N HIS A 92 8.61 5.90 5.02
CA HIS A 92 8.23 7.23 4.55
C HIS A 92 8.44 7.41 3.05
N THR A 93 9.48 6.79 2.48
CA THR A 93 9.77 6.81 1.04
C THR A 93 8.73 5.99 0.28
N LEU A 94 8.39 4.81 0.80
CA LEU A 94 7.34 3.96 0.25
C LEU A 94 5.98 4.69 0.26
N THR A 95 5.60 5.32 1.38
CA THR A 95 4.39 6.15 1.45
C THR A 95 4.39 7.25 0.39
N LYS A 96 5.53 7.92 0.15
CA LYS A 96 5.65 8.98 -0.85
C LYS A 96 5.51 8.43 -2.28
N ILE A 97 6.16 7.31 -2.59
CA ILE A 97 6.06 6.64 -3.90
C ILE A 97 4.61 6.27 -4.18
N VAL A 98 3.98 5.56 -3.25
CA VAL A 98 2.57 5.16 -3.40
C VAL A 98 1.70 6.38 -3.66
N LYS A 99 1.80 7.43 -2.85
CA LYS A 99 1.02 8.67 -3.06
C LYS A 99 1.23 9.34 -4.42
N SER A 100 2.42 9.22 -5.00
CA SER A 100 2.77 9.88 -6.26
C SER A 100 2.42 9.06 -7.51
N LEU A 101 2.38 7.74 -7.40
CA LEU A 101 2.22 6.83 -8.54
C LEU A 101 0.85 6.15 -8.60
N VAL A 102 0.06 6.25 -7.53
CA VAL A 102 -1.31 5.73 -7.48
C VAL A 102 -2.22 6.50 -8.45
N THR A 103 -2.99 5.77 -9.24
CA THR A 103 -3.83 6.34 -10.29
C THR A 103 -5.16 6.91 -9.78
N GLY A 104 -5.59 6.48 -8.60
CA GLY A 104 -6.89 6.84 -8.02
C GLY A 104 -8.05 6.01 -8.55
N ASN A 105 -7.76 4.85 -9.10
CA ASN A 105 -8.70 3.80 -9.49
C ASN A 105 -8.47 2.54 -8.65
N ASP A 106 -9.21 1.48 -8.92
CA ASP A 106 -8.87 0.16 -8.39
C ASP A 106 -7.50 -0.25 -8.94
N GLU A 107 -6.59 -0.70 -8.07
CA GLU A 107 -5.21 -0.95 -8.47
C GLU A 107 -4.51 -1.97 -7.58
N TYR A 108 -3.44 -2.54 -8.11
CA TYR A 108 -2.56 -3.44 -7.38
C TYR A 108 -1.25 -2.75 -6.99
N ILE A 109 -0.81 -3.02 -5.76
CA ILE A 109 0.54 -2.66 -5.29
C ILE A 109 1.26 -3.94 -4.92
N VAL A 110 2.26 -4.31 -5.69
CA VAL A 110 3.11 -5.47 -5.41
C VAL A 110 4.38 -4.99 -4.73
N VAL A 111 4.59 -5.40 -3.48
CA VAL A 111 5.76 -5.05 -2.69
C VAL A 111 6.76 -6.21 -2.69
N VAL A 112 7.97 -5.94 -3.18
CA VAL A 112 9.07 -6.93 -3.16
C VAL A 112 10.02 -6.58 -2.01
N CYS A 113 10.01 -7.39 -0.95
CA CYS A 113 10.78 -7.10 0.25
C CYS A 113 11.22 -8.37 0.98
N GLU A 114 12.13 -8.21 1.93
CA GLU A 114 12.48 -9.25 2.89
C GLU A 114 11.38 -9.41 3.93
N GLU A 115 11.35 -10.54 4.63
CA GLU A 115 10.28 -10.88 5.59
C GLU A 115 10.13 -9.84 6.70
N ASP A 116 11.24 -9.34 7.25
CA ASP A 116 11.26 -8.32 8.31
C ASP A 116 10.68 -6.97 7.84
N ASP A 117 10.69 -6.72 6.54
CA ASP A 117 10.19 -5.47 5.94
C ASP A 117 8.70 -5.51 5.55
N VAL A 118 8.04 -6.66 5.66
CA VAL A 118 6.62 -6.85 5.28
C VAL A 118 5.72 -5.95 6.12
N PHE A 119 5.83 -6.06 7.45
CA PHE A 119 4.96 -5.34 8.37
C PHE A 119 5.12 -3.80 8.25
N PRO A 120 6.35 -3.24 8.34
CA PRO A 120 6.53 -1.81 8.17
C PRO A 120 6.12 -1.31 6.79
N SER A 121 6.27 -2.11 5.73
CA SER A 121 5.81 -1.74 4.38
C SER A 121 4.29 -1.69 4.27
N GLY A 122 3.57 -2.66 4.83
CA GLY A 122 2.11 -2.63 4.89
C GLY A 122 1.57 -1.41 5.63
N CYS A 123 2.17 -1.09 6.79
CA CYS A 123 1.83 0.11 7.55
C CYS A 123 2.11 1.40 6.78
N ALA A 124 3.23 1.46 6.04
CA ALA A 124 3.59 2.61 5.21
C ALA A 124 2.61 2.84 4.05
N ILE A 125 2.15 1.76 3.42
CA ILE A 125 1.13 1.83 2.36
C ILE A 125 -0.20 2.32 2.94
N ALA A 126 -0.63 1.81 4.08
CA ALA A 126 -1.85 2.26 4.75
C ALA A 126 -1.85 3.79 5.01
N ARG A 127 -0.70 4.35 5.39
CA ARG A 127 -0.50 5.79 5.59
C ARG A 127 -0.60 6.61 4.29
N ALA A 128 -0.45 6.00 3.13
CA ALA A 128 -0.62 6.67 1.85
C ALA A 128 -2.09 7.02 1.54
N PHE A 129 -3.04 6.31 2.16
CA PHE A 129 -4.48 6.40 1.89
C PHE A 129 -5.25 6.88 3.13
N PRO A 130 -5.25 8.18 3.45
CA PRO A 130 -5.96 8.72 4.61
C PRO A 130 -7.48 8.55 4.45
N LEU A 131 -8.18 8.30 5.55
CA LEU A 131 -9.65 8.20 5.58
C LEU A 131 -10.34 9.57 5.62
N TYR A 132 -9.68 10.59 6.18
CA TYR A 132 -10.21 11.94 6.25
C TYR A 132 -9.74 12.78 5.08
N SER A 133 -10.69 13.40 4.39
CA SER A 133 -10.40 14.41 3.36
C SER A 133 -11.58 15.34 3.20
N ARG A 134 -11.34 16.65 3.31
CA ARG A 134 -12.33 17.68 2.96
C ARG A 134 -12.18 18.21 1.54
N LYS A 135 -11.27 17.64 0.74
CA LYS A 135 -11.16 18.04 -0.65
C LYS A 135 -12.46 17.67 -1.38
N THR A 136 -13.26 18.67 -1.70
CA THR A 136 -14.38 18.51 -2.63
C THR A 136 -13.77 18.19 -4.00
N HIS A 137 -13.82 16.93 -4.38
CA HIS A 137 -13.43 16.55 -5.72
C HIS A 137 -14.40 17.19 -6.72
N ARG A 138 -13.88 17.90 -7.70
CA ARG A 138 -14.62 18.36 -8.89
C ARG A 138 -15.30 17.20 -9.66
N SER A 139 -15.03 15.96 -9.26
CA SER A 139 -15.64 14.74 -9.81
C SER A 139 -17.03 14.43 -9.28
N SER A 140 -17.61 15.25 -8.38
CA SER A 140 -19.01 15.06 -7.96
C SER A 140 -20.04 15.31 -9.09
N LEU A 141 -19.60 15.71 -10.28
CA LEU A 141 -20.42 15.75 -11.49
C LEU A 141 -20.63 14.37 -12.16
N ARG A 142 -19.93 13.34 -11.73
CA ARG A 142 -20.22 11.94 -12.07
C ARG A 142 -20.69 11.25 -10.82
N GLY A 143 -22.00 11.27 -10.61
CA GLY A 143 -22.69 10.72 -9.45
C GLY A 143 -22.46 9.20 -9.28
N ALA A 144 -21.37 8.84 -8.62
CA ALA A 144 -21.23 7.55 -8.00
C ALA A 144 -20.26 7.69 -6.82
N LEU A 145 -20.70 7.27 -5.65
CA LEU A 145 -19.90 6.93 -4.48
C LEU A 145 -19.03 5.69 -4.82
N ASN A 146 -18.10 5.83 -5.77
CA ASN A 146 -17.23 4.72 -6.09
C ASN A 146 -16.20 4.59 -4.98
N SER A 147 -16.31 3.52 -4.20
CA SER A 147 -15.24 3.08 -3.33
C SER A 147 -14.13 2.51 -4.22
N ILE A 148 -12.91 3.00 -4.03
CA ILE A 148 -11.71 2.46 -4.69
C ILE A 148 -11.15 1.34 -3.84
N THR A 149 -10.71 0.27 -4.48
CA THR A 149 -10.03 -0.84 -3.83
C THR A 149 -8.57 -0.88 -4.25
N VAL A 150 -7.67 -0.77 -3.27
CA VAL A 150 -6.24 -0.97 -3.44
C VAL A 150 -5.88 -2.34 -2.89
N ILE A 151 -5.42 -3.22 -3.76
CA ILE A 151 -5.01 -4.58 -3.38
C ILE A 151 -3.50 -4.60 -3.24
N VAL A 152 -3.03 -4.92 -2.03
CA VAL A 152 -1.62 -5.00 -1.69
C VAL A 152 -1.19 -6.45 -1.61
N GLU A 153 -0.18 -6.79 -2.38
CA GLU A 153 0.39 -8.12 -2.48
C GLU A 153 1.88 -8.07 -2.20
N PHE A 154 2.42 -9.10 -1.59
CA PHE A 154 3.83 -9.18 -1.25
C PHE A 154 4.50 -10.34 -1.97
N LEU A 155 5.70 -10.08 -2.46
CA LEU A 155 6.68 -11.08 -2.84
C LEU A 155 7.84 -11.02 -1.85
N ILE A 156 7.88 -12.00 -0.96
CA ILE A 156 8.92 -12.11 0.06
C ILE A 156 10.12 -12.78 -0.57
N VAL A 157 11.24 -12.08 -0.57
CA VAL A 157 12.53 -12.54 -1.08
C VAL A 157 13.52 -12.74 0.06
N GLY A 158 14.55 -13.53 -0.16
CA GLY A 158 15.61 -13.76 0.83
C GLY A 158 16.76 -14.54 0.23
N GLU A 159 17.88 -14.64 0.97
CA GLU A 159 19.04 -15.38 0.52
C GLU A 159 18.69 -16.84 0.23
N ASN A 160 18.96 -17.27 -1.02
CA ASN A 160 18.73 -18.65 -1.50
C ASN A 160 17.26 -19.15 -1.43
N LYS A 161 16.27 -18.25 -1.30
CA LYS A 161 14.85 -18.60 -1.33
C LYS A 161 14.22 -18.13 -2.64
N LYS A 162 13.33 -18.95 -3.21
CA LYS A 162 12.45 -18.47 -4.28
C LYS A 162 11.49 -17.44 -3.71
N PRO A 163 11.11 -16.39 -4.47
CA PRO A 163 10.10 -15.44 -4.04
C PRO A 163 8.81 -16.17 -3.63
N THR A 164 8.31 -15.88 -2.44
CA THR A 164 7.10 -16.49 -1.88
C THR A 164 6.05 -15.41 -1.60
N PRO A 165 4.76 -15.72 -1.78
CA PRO A 165 3.69 -14.80 -1.40
C PRO A 165 3.55 -14.72 0.12
N LEU A 166 2.77 -13.75 0.57
CA LEU A 166 2.43 -13.55 1.98
C LEU A 166 1.59 -14.71 2.52
N SER A 167 1.78 -15.09 3.78
CA SER A 167 0.88 -16.05 4.44
C SER A 167 -0.47 -15.40 4.78
N GLN A 168 -1.54 -16.22 4.85
CA GLN A 168 -2.88 -15.74 5.18
C GLN A 168 -2.95 -15.08 6.57
N ASP A 169 -2.24 -15.63 7.55
CA ASP A 169 -2.24 -15.09 8.93
C ASP A 169 -1.61 -13.70 8.99
N VAL A 170 -0.50 -13.50 8.26
CA VAL A 170 0.15 -12.19 8.18
C VAL A 170 -0.70 -11.20 7.41
N ALA A 171 -1.36 -11.62 6.32
CA ALA A 171 -2.30 -10.79 5.58
C ALA A 171 -3.46 -10.31 6.47
N THR A 172 -4.05 -11.21 7.26
CA THR A 172 -5.12 -10.90 8.21
C THR A 172 -4.63 -9.94 9.30
N THR A 173 -3.44 -10.18 9.83
CA THR A 173 -2.82 -9.29 10.83
C THR A 173 -2.59 -7.89 10.26
N LEU A 174 -2.03 -7.78 9.05
CA LEU A 174 -1.83 -6.50 8.37
C LEU A 174 -3.16 -5.78 8.13
N GLN A 175 -4.21 -6.51 7.72
CA GLN A 175 -5.53 -5.93 7.50
C GLN A 175 -6.06 -5.26 8.77
N THR A 176 -5.96 -5.93 9.92
CA THR A 176 -6.42 -5.42 11.22
C THR A 176 -5.59 -4.23 11.71
N VAL A 177 -4.27 -4.36 11.69
CA VAL A 177 -3.36 -3.30 12.18
C VAL A 177 -3.46 -2.04 11.31
N THR A 178 -3.51 -2.20 10.00
CA THR A 178 -3.60 -1.04 9.09
C THR A 178 -4.94 -0.34 9.17
N ALA A 179 -6.04 -1.05 9.47
CA ALA A 179 -7.33 -0.45 9.78
C ALA A 179 -7.22 0.44 11.04
N GLY A 180 -6.58 -0.05 12.11
CA GLY A 180 -6.32 0.73 13.33
C GLY A 180 -5.44 1.96 13.08
N ILE A 181 -4.37 1.83 12.28
CA ILE A 181 -3.51 2.97 11.91
C ILE A 181 -4.31 4.04 11.14
N ARG A 182 -5.16 3.63 10.20
CA ARG A 182 -5.99 4.56 9.41
C ARG A 182 -7.06 5.22 10.27
N LEU A 183 -7.66 4.48 11.21
CA LEU A 183 -8.60 5.03 12.19
C LEU A 183 -7.91 6.10 13.05
N ALA A 184 -6.76 5.79 13.65
CA ALA A 184 -6.00 6.75 14.46
C ALA A 184 -5.62 8.00 13.66
N ALA A 185 -5.14 7.83 12.42
CA ALA A 185 -4.84 8.95 11.54
C ALA A 185 -6.09 9.80 11.25
N ARG A 186 -7.25 9.18 11.00
CA ARG A 186 -8.52 9.90 10.79
C ARG A 186 -8.90 10.75 11.99
N LEU A 187 -8.79 10.20 13.20
CA LEU A 187 -9.10 10.94 14.44
C LEU A 187 -8.20 12.17 14.60
N VAL A 188 -6.91 12.02 14.31
CA VAL A 188 -5.93 13.13 14.40
C VAL A 188 -6.12 14.17 13.29
N ASP A 189 -6.43 13.73 12.07
CA ASP A 189 -6.60 14.61 10.90
C ASP A 189 -7.95 15.35 10.93
N THR A 190 -8.92 14.90 11.73
CA THR A 190 -10.24 15.55 11.85
C THR A 190 -10.12 16.81 12.71
N PRO A 191 -10.57 17.97 12.22
CA PRO A 191 -10.46 19.22 12.96
C PRO A 191 -11.23 19.22 14.27
N CYS A 192 -10.78 20.01 15.24
CA CYS A 192 -11.33 20.06 16.61
C CYS A 192 -12.81 20.47 16.68
N ASN A 193 -13.33 21.21 15.72
CA ASN A 193 -14.75 21.53 15.62
C ASN A 193 -15.62 20.31 15.25
N GLU A 194 -15.04 19.29 14.65
CA GLU A 194 -15.70 18.01 14.33
C GLU A 194 -15.31 16.92 15.33
N MET A 195 -14.03 16.87 15.74
CA MET A 195 -13.51 15.92 16.74
C MET A 195 -13.42 16.58 18.10
N ASN A 196 -14.57 16.97 18.65
CA ASN A 196 -14.71 17.41 20.03
C ASN A 196 -14.84 16.21 20.98
N VAL A 197 -14.89 16.47 22.29
CA VAL A 197 -14.96 15.42 23.32
C VAL A 197 -16.14 14.46 23.12
N ILE A 198 -17.30 14.98 22.75
CA ILE A 198 -18.51 14.18 22.56
C ILE A 198 -18.35 13.23 21.38
N ASN A 199 -17.84 13.74 20.27
CA ASN A 199 -17.62 12.93 19.06
C ASN A 199 -16.50 11.92 19.24
N PHE A 200 -15.44 12.28 20.00
CA PHE A 200 -14.39 11.33 20.36
C PHE A 200 -14.91 10.20 21.24
N LEU A 201 -15.76 10.49 22.23
CA LEU A 201 -16.41 9.48 23.06
C LEU A 201 -17.31 8.53 22.22
N LYS A 202 -17.99 9.07 21.21
CA LYS A 202 -18.76 8.24 20.29
C LYS A 202 -17.86 7.26 19.53
N GLU A 203 -16.75 7.73 18.99
CA GLU A 203 -15.76 6.86 18.32
C GLU A 203 -15.22 5.76 19.24
N VAL A 204 -14.92 6.11 20.50
CA VAL A 204 -14.50 5.13 21.53
C VAL A 204 -15.58 4.10 21.77
N SER A 205 -16.85 4.54 21.87
CA SER A 205 -17.99 3.64 22.08
C SER A 205 -18.20 2.70 20.88
N ASP A 206 -18.08 3.22 19.66
CA ASP A 206 -18.24 2.43 18.44
C ASP A 206 -17.17 1.32 18.38
N VAL A 207 -15.90 1.66 18.65
CA VAL A 207 -14.79 0.68 18.70
C VAL A 207 -14.97 -0.31 19.87
N ALA A 208 -15.38 0.15 21.04
CA ALA A 208 -15.63 -0.72 22.21
C ALA A 208 -16.73 -1.75 21.93
N ASN A 209 -17.80 -1.31 21.26
CA ASN A 209 -18.90 -2.20 20.86
C ASN A 209 -18.44 -3.24 19.82
N GLU A 210 -17.65 -2.83 18.84
CA GLU A 210 -17.09 -3.73 17.82
C GLU A 210 -16.20 -4.81 18.43
N LEU A 211 -15.38 -4.42 19.43
CA LEU A 211 -14.44 -5.32 20.12
C LEU A 211 -15.07 -6.07 21.31
N GLY A 212 -16.31 -5.80 21.67
CA GLY A 212 -16.94 -6.39 22.84
C GLY A 212 -16.31 -5.95 24.17
N VAL A 213 -15.68 -4.79 24.21
CA VAL A 213 -14.98 -4.25 25.41
C VAL A 213 -15.92 -3.37 26.21
N LYS A 214 -16.02 -3.63 27.54
CA LYS A 214 -16.79 -2.78 28.44
C LYS A 214 -16.07 -1.44 28.67
N GLN A 215 -16.79 -0.36 28.43
CA GLN A 215 -16.29 1.00 28.69
C GLN A 215 -16.92 1.56 29.97
N THR A 216 -16.21 2.45 30.65
CA THR A 216 -16.71 3.22 31.78
C THR A 216 -16.46 4.70 31.51
N LEU A 217 -17.52 5.50 31.51
CA LEU A 217 -17.44 6.96 31.35
C LEU A 217 -17.49 7.62 32.73
N ILE A 218 -16.51 8.46 33.02
CA ILE A 218 -16.48 9.31 34.21
C ILE A 218 -16.69 10.74 33.71
N SER A 219 -17.81 11.35 34.11
CA SER A 219 -18.13 12.76 33.84
C SER A 219 -18.07 13.57 35.13
N GLY A 220 -17.43 14.74 35.05
CA GLY A 220 -17.37 15.74 36.14
C GLY A 220 -18.42 16.83 35.93
#